data_ec7294aac452f42f7fd5e12151b4629b
#
_entry.id   ec7294aac452f42f7fd5e12151b4629b
#
_cell.length_a   1.000
_cell.length_b   1.000
_cell.length_c   1.000
_cell.angle_alpha   90.00
_cell.angle_beta   90.00
_cell.angle_gamma   90.00
#
_symmetry.space_group_name_H-M   'P 1'
#
loop_
_entity.id
_entity.type
_entity.pdbx_description
1 polymer ?
#
loop_
_entity_poly.entity_id
_entity_poly.type
_entity_poly.pdbx_seq_one_letter_code
_entity_poly.pdbx_strand_id
1 'polypeptide(L)'
;MKKITEKISGEIFKNCKVNKIIRNNDKVKILIGDKHMDYDHVVLASHADQSLSILENPTKDEKNILKKFTYVPNVAYLHTDENLMPLRKRAWSSWNSITKENTTCVTYW
;
A
#
# COMPACT_ATOMS: atom_id res chain seq x y z
N MET A 1 -0.22 13.81 7.70
CA MET A 1 -0.47 12.57 8.48
C MET A 1 -0.82 12.82 9.95
N LYS A 2 -0.13 13.68 10.72
CA LYS A 2 -0.45 13.93 12.17
C LYS A 2 -1.95 14.20 12.43
N LYS A 3 -2.60 15.07 11.64
CA LYS A 3 -4.02 15.42 11.82
C LYS A 3 -5.03 14.26 11.66
N ILE A 4 -4.66 13.20 10.94
CA ILE A 4 -5.53 12.03 10.77
C ILE A 4 -5.38 11.10 11.98
N THR A 5 -4.14 10.87 12.42
CA THR A 5 -3.87 10.00 13.57
C THR A 5 -4.43 10.54 14.88
N GLU A 6 -4.52 11.86 15.04
CA GLU A 6 -5.11 12.51 16.22
C GLU A 6 -6.63 12.27 16.37
N LYS A 7 -7.30 11.86 15.29
CA LYS A 7 -8.75 11.55 15.31
C LYS A 7 -9.05 10.07 15.52
N ILE A 8 -8.04 9.22 15.58
CA ILE A 8 -8.20 7.78 15.81
C ILE A 8 -8.25 7.55 17.31
N SER A 9 -9.36 7.01 17.80
CA SER A 9 -9.55 6.69 19.22
C SER A 9 -8.85 5.40 19.67
N GLY A 10 -8.35 4.61 18.73
CA GLY A 10 -7.64 3.35 19.00
C GLY A 10 -6.13 3.51 19.11
N GLU A 11 -5.47 2.44 19.51
CA GLU A 11 -4.01 2.38 19.56
C GLU A 11 -3.38 2.32 18.17
N ILE A 12 -2.26 3.00 17.98
CA ILE A 12 -1.51 3.03 16.72
C ILE A 12 -0.11 2.48 16.98
N PHE A 13 0.17 1.30 16.44
CA PHE A 13 1.48 0.67 16.48
C PHE A 13 2.28 1.05 15.24
N LYS A 14 3.39 1.75 15.41
CA LYS A 14 4.32 2.12 14.32
C LYS A 14 5.51 1.17 14.31
N ASN A 15 6.09 0.95 13.13
CA ASN A 15 7.25 0.07 12.94
C ASN A 15 7.01 -1.36 13.42
N CYS A 16 5.75 -1.80 13.42
CA CYS A 16 5.33 -3.13 13.82
C CYS A 16 4.94 -3.92 12.57
N LYS A 17 5.84 -4.80 12.11
CA LYS A 17 5.54 -5.66 10.97
C LYS A 17 4.67 -6.81 11.41
N VAL A 18 3.50 -6.95 10.80
CA VAL A 18 2.66 -8.14 10.96
C VAL A 18 3.32 -9.29 10.20
N ASN A 19 3.59 -10.39 10.90
CA ASN A 19 4.22 -11.58 10.34
C ASN A 19 3.19 -12.57 9.81
N LYS A 20 2.08 -12.74 10.55
CA LYS A 20 1.06 -13.75 10.23
C LYS A 20 -0.29 -13.36 10.78
N ILE A 21 -1.33 -13.78 10.09
CA ILE A 21 -2.73 -13.67 10.51
C ILE A 21 -3.33 -15.07 10.51
N ILE A 22 -3.86 -15.48 11.65
CA ILE A 22 -4.47 -16.78 11.88
C ILE A 22 -5.95 -16.54 12.20
N ARG A 23 -6.83 -17.17 11.44
CA ARG A 23 -8.28 -17.14 11.69
C ARG A 23 -8.70 -18.36 12.46
N ASN A 24 -9.28 -18.15 13.62
CA ASN A 24 -10.02 -19.13 14.38
C ASN A 24 -11.53 -18.84 14.23
N ASN A 25 -12.38 -19.78 14.67
CA ASN A 25 -13.83 -19.66 14.44
C ASN A 25 -14.43 -18.32 14.92
N ASP A 26 -13.95 -17.78 16.06
CA ASP A 26 -14.52 -16.58 16.69
C ASP A 26 -13.55 -15.38 16.76
N LYS A 27 -12.28 -15.58 16.45
CA LYS A 27 -11.24 -14.53 16.63
C LYS A 27 -10.21 -14.60 15.51
N VAL A 28 -9.56 -13.46 15.30
CA VAL A 28 -8.41 -13.34 14.39
C VAL A 28 -7.18 -13.00 15.21
N LYS A 29 -6.20 -13.86 15.16
CA LYS A 29 -4.91 -13.69 15.83
C LYS A 29 -3.91 -13.04 14.88
N ILE A 30 -3.30 -11.94 15.32
CA ILE A 30 -2.23 -11.23 14.61
C ILE A 30 -0.91 -11.50 15.30
N LEU A 31 0.10 -11.99 14.57
CA LEU A 31 1.45 -12.21 15.07
C LEU A 31 2.36 -11.07 14.66
N ILE A 32 3.10 -10.52 15.63
CA ILE A 32 4.10 -9.47 15.46
C ILE A 32 5.36 -9.88 16.21
N GLY A 33 6.37 -10.39 15.48
CA GLY A 33 7.51 -11.06 16.13
C GLY A 33 7.04 -12.23 16.99
N ASP A 34 7.47 -12.25 18.27
CA ASP A 34 7.09 -13.29 19.22
C ASP A 34 5.78 -13.01 19.99
N LYS A 35 5.16 -11.86 19.71
CA LYS A 35 3.90 -11.44 20.35
C LYS A 35 2.71 -11.74 19.47
N HIS A 36 1.55 -11.92 20.09
CA HIS A 36 0.28 -12.00 19.39
C HIS A 36 -0.79 -11.13 20.05
N MET A 37 -1.76 -10.74 19.25
CA MET A 37 -2.96 -10.02 19.69
C MET A 37 -4.18 -10.65 19.02
N ASP A 38 -5.28 -10.76 19.76
CA ASP A 38 -6.53 -11.32 19.29
C ASP A 38 -7.55 -10.20 19.05
N TYR A 39 -8.26 -10.28 17.94
CA TYR A 39 -9.28 -9.32 17.52
C TYR A 39 -10.52 -10.04 17.01
N ASP A 40 -11.67 -9.37 17.02
CA ASP A 40 -12.91 -9.89 16.44
C ASP A 40 -12.85 -9.84 14.92
N HIS A 41 -12.31 -8.75 14.37
CA HIS A 41 -12.19 -8.54 12.93
C HIS A 41 -10.86 -7.86 12.58
N VAL A 42 -10.38 -8.10 11.37
CA VAL A 42 -9.17 -7.48 10.83
C VAL A 42 -9.44 -6.97 9.41
N VAL A 43 -9.06 -5.73 9.16
CA VAL A 43 -9.05 -5.13 7.82
C VAL A 43 -7.62 -5.07 7.31
N LEU A 44 -7.36 -5.70 6.16
CA LEU A 44 -6.06 -5.65 5.48
C LEU A 44 -6.07 -4.50 4.46
N ALA A 45 -5.30 -3.46 4.71
CA ALA A 45 -5.14 -2.30 3.83
C ALA A 45 -3.73 -2.24 3.22
N SER A 46 -3.12 -3.42 2.97
CA SER A 46 -1.83 -3.57 2.30
C SER A 46 -2.02 -4.04 0.84
N HIS A 47 -0.93 -4.12 0.07
CA HIS A 47 -0.97 -4.73 -1.25
C HIS A 47 -1.51 -6.16 -1.19
N ALA A 48 -2.19 -6.59 -2.26
CA ALA A 48 -2.86 -7.90 -2.29
C ALA A 48 -1.88 -9.07 -2.14
N ASP A 49 -0.69 -9.00 -2.72
CA ASP A 49 0.39 -9.97 -2.59
C ASP A 49 0.91 -10.04 -1.14
N GLN A 50 1.09 -8.88 -0.50
CA GLN A 50 1.50 -8.79 0.91
C GLN A 50 0.41 -9.34 1.83
N SER A 51 -0.86 -8.95 1.58
CA SER A 51 -2.01 -9.47 2.33
C SER A 51 -2.07 -11.01 2.23
N LEU A 52 -1.91 -11.55 1.03
CA LEU A 52 -1.91 -13.00 0.81
C LEU A 52 -0.74 -13.70 1.52
N SER A 53 0.44 -13.07 1.56
CA SER A 53 1.64 -13.65 2.17
C SER A 53 1.55 -13.82 3.69
N ILE A 54 0.78 -12.97 4.37
CA ILE A 54 0.63 -13.00 5.84
C ILE A 54 -0.57 -13.83 6.31
N LEU A 55 -1.48 -14.22 5.42
CA LEU A 55 -2.60 -15.12 5.76
C LEU A 55 -2.08 -16.55 5.90
N GLU A 56 -2.27 -17.17 7.07
CA GLU A 56 -1.82 -18.55 7.31
C GLU A 56 -2.55 -19.57 6.43
N ASN A 57 -3.89 -19.49 6.40
CA ASN A 57 -4.74 -20.42 5.64
C ASN A 57 -5.70 -19.63 4.73
N PRO A 58 -5.21 -19.02 3.63
CA PRO A 58 -6.09 -18.35 2.68
C PRO A 58 -6.98 -19.35 1.94
N THR A 59 -8.25 -19.00 1.77
CA THR A 59 -9.21 -19.80 0.98
C THR A 59 -8.79 -19.89 -0.49
N LYS A 60 -9.44 -20.78 -1.24
CA LYS A 60 -9.22 -20.85 -2.70
C LYS A 60 -9.56 -19.52 -3.39
N ASP A 61 -10.65 -18.90 -2.98
CA ASP A 61 -11.12 -17.65 -3.58
C ASP A 61 -10.19 -16.50 -3.23
N GLU A 62 -9.72 -16.38 -1.98
CA GLU A 62 -8.71 -15.38 -1.60
C GLU A 62 -7.43 -15.56 -2.42
N LYS A 63 -6.93 -16.78 -2.57
CA LYS A 63 -5.76 -17.07 -3.41
C LYS A 63 -5.99 -16.68 -4.86
N ASN A 64 -7.14 -17.06 -5.42
CA ASN A 64 -7.45 -16.81 -6.83
C ASN A 64 -7.65 -15.33 -7.13
N ILE A 65 -8.28 -14.58 -6.22
CA ILE A 65 -8.55 -13.15 -6.40
C ILE A 65 -7.29 -12.33 -6.13
N LEU A 66 -6.65 -12.52 -4.97
CA LEU A 66 -5.50 -11.70 -4.57
C LEU A 66 -4.28 -11.87 -5.49
N LYS A 67 -4.08 -13.07 -6.06
CA LYS A 67 -3.01 -13.31 -7.05
C LYS A 67 -3.21 -12.60 -8.39
N LYS A 68 -4.41 -12.13 -8.71
CA LYS A 68 -4.66 -11.39 -9.96
C LYS A 68 -4.12 -9.96 -9.92
N PHE A 69 -3.85 -9.43 -8.74
CA PHE A 69 -3.21 -8.12 -8.60
C PHE A 69 -1.70 -8.27 -8.74
N THR A 70 -1.18 -7.84 -9.86
CA THR A 70 0.26 -7.85 -10.13
C THR A 70 0.84 -6.48 -9.83
N TYR A 71 2.00 -6.46 -9.16
CA TYR A 71 2.71 -5.22 -8.82
C TYR A 71 4.04 -5.20 -9.58
N VAL A 72 4.29 -4.10 -10.25
CA VAL A 72 5.53 -3.89 -11.00
C VAL A 72 6.39 -2.89 -10.24
N PRO A 73 7.70 -3.16 -10.06
CA PRO A 73 8.61 -2.19 -9.47
C PRO A 73 8.59 -0.89 -10.26
N ASN A 74 8.47 0.22 -9.55
CA ASN A 74 8.51 1.56 -10.14
C ASN A 74 9.52 2.41 -9.37
N VAL A 75 10.34 3.16 -10.09
CA VAL A 75 11.34 4.03 -9.50
C VAL A 75 10.85 5.48 -9.62
N ALA A 76 10.67 6.13 -8.49
CA ALA A 76 10.34 7.54 -8.42
C ALA A 76 11.60 8.36 -8.08
N TYR A 77 11.84 9.43 -8.85
CA TYR A 77 12.94 10.36 -8.62
C TYR A 77 12.39 11.66 -8.06
N LEU A 78 12.81 12.05 -6.86
CA LEU A 78 12.52 13.38 -6.33
C LEU A 78 13.51 14.37 -6.93
N HIS A 79 13.03 15.38 -7.64
CA HIS A 79 13.84 16.36 -8.33
C HIS A 79 13.18 17.75 -8.37
N THR A 80 13.95 18.76 -8.77
CA THR A 80 13.50 20.15 -8.99
C THR A 80 13.69 20.60 -10.44
N ASP A 81 13.91 19.68 -11.37
CA ASP A 81 14.18 19.99 -12.79
C ASP A 81 12.87 20.31 -13.52
N GLU A 82 12.67 21.59 -13.87
CA GLU A 82 11.50 22.08 -14.60
C GLU A 82 11.45 21.56 -16.06
N ASN A 83 12.56 21.07 -16.62
CA ASN A 83 12.57 20.50 -17.99
C ASN A 83 11.76 19.21 -18.11
N LEU A 84 11.50 18.55 -17.00
CA LEU A 84 10.64 17.37 -16.92
C LEU A 84 9.16 17.72 -16.69
N MET A 85 8.82 19.01 -16.74
CA MET A 85 7.46 19.52 -16.58
C MET A 85 6.94 20.06 -17.93
N PRO A 86 5.61 20.24 -18.10
CA PRO A 86 5.06 20.89 -19.26
C PRO A 86 5.67 22.30 -19.46
N LEU A 87 5.98 22.67 -20.71
CA LEU A 87 6.60 23.97 -21.05
C LEU A 87 5.84 25.17 -20.50
N ARG A 88 4.51 25.09 -20.46
CA ARG A 88 3.67 26.16 -19.90
C ARG A 88 3.39 25.90 -18.44
N LYS A 89 3.89 26.74 -17.53
CA LYS A 89 3.63 26.61 -16.07
C LYS A 89 2.14 26.57 -15.71
N ARG A 90 1.28 27.23 -16.48
CA ARG A 90 -0.19 27.16 -16.28
C ARG A 90 -0.81 25.78 -16.55
N ALA A 91 -0.09 24.90 -17.25
CA ALA A 91 -0.52 23.54 -17.51
C ALA A 91 -0.05 22.53 -16.44
N TRP A 92 0.73 22.98 -15.47
CA TRP A 92 1.20 22.14 -14.40
C TRP A 92 0.03 21.70 -13.51
N SER A 93 -0.06 20.42 -13.29
CA SER A 93 -1.07 19.79 -12.44
C SER A 93 -0.40 18.78 -11.49
N SER A 94 -1.14 18.28 -10.52
CA SER A 94 -0.62 17.26 -9.61
C SER A 94 -0.18 15.97 -10.32
N TRP A 95 -0.59 15.78 -11.57
CA TRP A 95 -0.18 14.66 -12.42
C TRP A 95 -0.03 15.14 -13.86
N ASN A 96 1.16 14.98 -14.44
CA ASN A 96 1.49 15.41 -15.79
C ASN A 96 2.06 14.24 -16.56
N SER A 97 1.56 13.98 -17.76
CA SER A 97 2.10 12.99 -18.68
C SER A 97 2.69 13.70 -19.91
N ILE A 98 3.96 13.48 -20.18
CA ILE A 98 4.69 14.07 -21.30
C ILE A 98 5.19 12.93 -22.17
N THR A 99 4.73 12.89 -23.41
CA THR A 99 5.19 11.92 -24.41
C THR A 99 6.07 12.62 -25.44
N LYS A 100 7.29 12.14 -25.59
CA LYS A 100 8.20 12.56 -26.66
C LYS A 100 8.61 11.32 -27.44
N GLU A 101 8.36 11.33 -28.72
CA GLU A 101 8.61 10.17 -29.61
C GLU A 101 7.94 8.92 -29.04
N ASN A 102 8.72 7.90 -28.66
CA ASN A 102 8.24 6.64 -28.09
C ASN A 102 8.42 6.54 -26.55
N THR A 103 8.78 7.65 -25.89
CA THR A 103 9.03 7.65 -24.44
C THR A 103 7.99 8.50 -23.74
N THR A 104 7.35 7.95 -22.72
CA THR A 104 6.42 8.67 -21.83
C THR A 104 7.03 8.86 -20.47
N CYS A 105 7.09 10.10 -20.02
CA CYS A 105 7.48 10.49 -18.67
C CYS A 105 6.24 10.98 -17.92
N VAL A 106 6.12 10.55 -16.67
CA VAL A 106 5.06 11.03 -15.77
C VAL A 106 5.70 11.80 -14.62
N THR A 107 5.25 13.03 -14.42
CA THR A 107 5.73 13.88 -13.33
C THR A 107 4.58 14.32 -12.43
N TYR A 108 4.88 14.46 -11.16
CA TYR A 108 3.96 14.93 -10.12
C TYR A 108 4.42 16.30 -9.60
N TRP A 109 3.44 17.19 -9.38
CA TRP A 109 3.67 18.53 -8.86
C TRP A 109 3.05 18.70 -7.47
#